data_eee3bf6edbd852b24121df35410d9475
#
_entry.id   eee3bf6edbd852b24121df35410d9475
#
_cell.length_a   1.000
_cell.length_b   1.000
_cell.length_c   1.000
_cell.angle_alpha   90.00
_cell.angle_beta   90.00
_cell.angle_gamma   90.00
#
_symmetry.space_group_name_H-M   'P 1'
#
loop_
_entity.id
_entity.type
_entity.pdbx_description
1 polymer ?
#
loop_
_entity_poly.entity_id
_entity_poly.type
_entity_poly.pdbx_seq_one_letter_code
_entity_poly.pdbx_strand_id
1 'polypeptide(L)'
;MSPREDVCKKCEDFRQEISLARNEDDKLSATGKYHQHVLDARSERDVYEQCVKESTEMFQQQLSVRNYNMVHYTFDFSQYLKLPHHSREKGPTFFIQPRKIQLFGFRIDGYRQYNYLLDENQTIGQDGQLAHGPDSVISMLDDAFEKFGMKEDECRIHADNCYGQNKNRYVLGYFSWRTITKRHKSITYMMQLPGHTR
;
A
#
# COMPACT_ATOMS: atom_id res chain seq x y z
N MET A 1 2.31 16.04 20.32
CA MET A 1 3.03 15.39 19.20
C MET A 1 2.28 14.11 18.90
N SER A 2 1.73 13.94 17.70
CA SER A 2 1.15 12.67 17.29
C SER A 2 2.28 11.64 17.10
N PRO A 3 2.07 10.37 17.47
CA PRO A 3 3.04 9.32 17.21
C PRO A 3 3.34 9.24 15.71
N ARG A 4 4.59 9.07 15.35
CA ARG A 4 4.98 8.78 13.96
C ARG A 4 4.69 7.32 13.68
N GLU A 5 3.57 7.04 12.99
CA GLU A 5 3.18 5.68 12.61
C GLU A 5 3.94 5.15 11.37
N ASP A 6 4.70 6.04 10.71
CA ASP A 6 5.47 5.78 9.49
C ASP A 6 6.94 5.39 9.73
N VAL A 7 7.29 5.11 10.98
CA VAL A 7 8.66 4.68 11.36
C VAL A 7 8.70 3.16 11.50
N CYS A 8 9.67 2.54 10.87
CA CYS A 8 9.88 1.10 10.99
C CYS A 8 10.21 0.71 12.43
N LYS A 9 9.29 -0.03 13.08
CA LYS A 9 9.47 -0.49 14.46
C LYS A 9 10.74 -1.32 14.64
N LYS A 10 11.07 -2.20 13.70
CA LYS A 10 12.31 -3.00 13.77
C LYS A 10 13.58 -2.15 13.77
N CYS A 11 13.58 -1.05 13.00
CA CYS A 11 14.69 -0.11 13.03
C CYS A 11 14.86 0.53 14.41
N GLU A 12 13.77 0.91 15.06
CA GLU A 12 13.81 1.47 16.41
C GLU A 12 14.25 0.43 17.45
N ASP A 13 13.72 -0.80 17.36
CA ASP A 13 14.10 -1.90 18.25
C ASP A 13 15.63 -2.19 18.13
N PHE A 14 16.16 -2.28 16.91
CA PHE A 14 17.60 -2.46 16.70
C PHE A 14 18.45 -1.30 17.20
N ARG A 15 18.01 -0.05 17.04
CA ARG A 15 18.71 1.11 17.60
C ARG A 15 18.75 1.06 19.14
N GLN A 16 17.64 0.62 19.76
CA GLN A 16 17.62 0.39 21.21
C GLN A 16 18.57 -0.74 21.62
N GLU A 17 18.55 -1.89 20.92
CA GLU A 17 19.46 -2.99 21.20
C GLU A 17 20.94 -2.53 21.12
N ILE A 18 21.32 -1.79 20.08
CA ILE A 18 22.66 -1.23 19.93
C ILE A 18 23.02 -0.28 21.08
N SER A 19 22.07 0.57 21.48
CA SER A 19 22.27 1.55 22.57
C SER A 19 22.40 0.89 23.93
N LEU A 20 21.71 -0.22 24.18
CA LEU A 20 21.69 -0.94 25.45
C LEU A 20 22.72 -2.06 25.55
N ALA A 21 23.44 -2.35 24.47
CA ALA A 21 24.48 -3.39 24.46
C ALA A 21 25.58 -3.12 25.49
N ARG A 22 25.88 -4.13 26.32
CA ARG A 22 26.84 -4.02 27.45
C ARG A 22 28.26 -4.38 27.07
N ASN A 23 28.44 -5.05 25.96
CA ASN A 23 29.76 -5.46 25.44
C ASN A 23 29.84 -5.25 23.93
N GLU A 24 31.05 -5.30 23.38
CA GLU A 24 31.32 -5.04 21.95
C GLU A 24 30.71 -6.15 21.06
N ASP A 25 30.66 -7.40 21.53
CA ASP A 25 30.13 -8.53 20.73
C ASP A 25 28.61 -8.39 20.55
N ASP A 26 27.86 -8.05 21.59
CA ASP A 26 26.42 -7.81 21.51
C ASP A 26 26.12 -6.61 20.61
N LYS A 27 26.92 -5.54 20.72
CA LYS A 27 26.77 -4.34 19.91
C LYS A 27 27.03 -4.64 18.43
N LEU A 28 28.06 -5.42 18.13
CA LEU A 28 28.39 -5.83 16.76
C LEU A 28 27.28 -6.71 16.18
N SER A 29 26.77 -7.65 16.96
CA SER A 29 25.66 -8.52 16.56
C SER A 29 24.39 -7.72 16.24
N ALA A 30 23.98 -6.80 17.13
CA ALA A 30 22.81 -5.95 16.92
C ALA A 30 23.00 -5.01 15.70
N THR A 31 24.19 -4.45 15.51
CA THR A 31 24.53 -3.64 14.35
C THR A 31 24.45 -4.43 13.05
N GLY A 32 24.93 -5.69 13.04
CA GLY A 32 24.82 -6.57 11.90
C GLY A 32 23.38 -6.86 11.49
N LYS A 33 22.51 -7.15 12.47
CA LYS A 33 21.06 -7.36 12.23
C LYS A 33 20.38 -6.11 11.68
N TYR A 34 20.69 -4.95 12.25
CA TYR A 34 20.18 -3.66 11.75
C TYR A 34 20.61 -3.39 10.32
N HIS A 35 21.88 -3.59 10.01
CA HIS A 35 22.41 -3.40 8.67
C HIS A 35 21.73 -4.33 7.66
N GLN A 36 21.58 -5.62 7.99
CA GLN A 36 20.86 -6.57 7.12
C GLN A 36 19.43 -6.14 6.86
N HIS A 37 18.71 -5.74 7.91
CA HIS A 37 17.33 -5.24 7.77
C HIS A 37 17.23 -4.00 6.84
N VAL A 38 18.20 -3.09 6.90
CA VAL A 38 18.24 -1.91 6.01
C VAL A 38 18.55 -2.32 4.57
N LEU A 39 19.44 -3.30 4.38
CA LEU A 39 19.74 -3.84 3.04
C LEU A 39 18.53 -4.51 2.42
N ASP A 40 17.80 -5.33 3.19
CA ASP A 40 16.56 -5.98 2.73
C ASP A 40 15.52 -4.93 2.31
N ALA A 41 15.34 -3.88 3.12
CA ALA A 41 14.41 -2.79 2.80
C ALA A 41 14.80 -2.03 1.53
N ARG A 42 16.10 -1.81 1.30
CA ARG A 42 16.60 -1.17 0.07
C ARG A 42 16.36 -2.07 -1.14
N SER A 43 16.66 -3.36 -1.02
CA SER A 43 16.44 -4.31 -2.12
C SER A 43 14.97 -4.36 -2.54
N GLU A 44 14.02 -4.37 -1.60
CA GLU A 44 12.60 -4.32 -1.92
C GLU A 44 12.19 -2.99 -2.60
N ARG A 45 12.75 -1.87 -2.14
CA ARG A 45 12.54 -0.57 -2.77
C ARG A 45 13.09 -0.53 -4.20
N ASP A 46 14.28 -1.06 -4.42
CA ASP A 46 14.90 -1.10 -5.76
C ASP A 46 14.01 -1.89 -6.74
N VAL A 47 13.42 -3.01 -6.29
CA VAL A 47 12.45 -3.78 -7.09
C VAL A 47 11.21 -2.94 -7.41
N TYR A 48 10.66 -2.21 -6.43
CA TYR A 48 9.52 -1.31 -6.65
C TYR A 48 9.86 -0.22 -7.68
N GLU A 49 10.97 0.49 -7.47
CA GLU A 49 11.41 1.57 -8.36
C GLU A 49 11.67 1.07 -9.78
N GLN A 50 12.23 -0.13 -9.93
CA GLN A 50 12.41 -0.78 -11.22
C GLN A 50 11.07 -1.07 -11.90
N CYS A 51 10.08 -1.62 -11.18
CA CYS A 51 8.75 -1.86 -11.73
C CYS A 51 8.07 -0.56 -12.18
N VAL A 52 8.15 0.50 -11.38
CA VAL A 52 7.61 1.82 -11.71
C VAL A 52 8.28 2.39 -12.97
N LYS A 53 9.61 2.27 -13.06
CA LYS A 53 10.39 2.74 -14.20
C LYS A 53 10.00 2.01 -15.48
N GLU A 54 9.98 0.67 -15.45
CA GLU A 54 9.59 -0.16 -16.59
C GLU A 54 8.18 0.18 -17.09
N SER A 55 7.23 0.33 -16.17
CA SER A 55 5.85 0.72 -16.49
C SER A 55 5.80 2.13 -17.11
N THR A 56 6.54 3.08 -16.55
CA THR A 56 6.60 4.46 -17.06
C THR A 56 7.20 4.52 -18.47
N GLU A 57 8.31 3.83 -18.69
CA GLU A 57 8.95 3.75 -20.02
C GLU A 57 8.03 3.11 -21.05
N MET A 58 7.31 2.06 -20.66
CA MET A 58 6.31 1.41 -21.53
C MET A 58 5.22 2.39 -21.97
N PHE A 59 4.64 3.15 -21.04
CA PHE A 59 3.61 4.13 -21.40
C PHE A 59 4.15 5.29 -22.26
N GLN A 60 5.39 5.70 -22.06
CA GLN A 60 6.04 6.72 -22.89
C GLN A 60 6.29 6.25 -24.31
N GLN A 61 6.61 4.97 -24.51
CA GLN A 61 6.90 4.40 -25.82
C GLN A 61 5.65 3.99 -26.60
N GLN A 62 4.57 3.62 -25.92
CA GLN A 62 3.37 3.02 -26.52
C GLN A 62 2.16 3.99 -26.60
N LEU A 63 2.38 5.26 -26.90
CA LEU A 63 1.30 6.25 -27.03
C LEU A 63 0.19 5.89 -28.06
N SER A 64 0.39 4.86 -28.89
CA SER A 64 -0.53 4.47 -29.98
C SER A 64 -1.00 3.02 -29.97
N VAL A 65 -0.55 2.16 -29.05
CA VAL A 65 -0.89 0.73 -29.02
C VAL A 65 -1.74 0.41 -27.78
N ARG A 66 -2.93 -0.16 -28.00
CA ARG A 66 -3.91 -0.47 -26.93
C ARG A 66 -3.69 -1.83 -26.21
N ASN A 67 -2.63 -2.56 -26.52
CA ASN A 67 -2.34 -3.84 -25.87
C ASN A 67 -1.05 -3.74 -25.07
N TYR A 68 -1.22 -3.66 -23.77
CA TYR A 68 -0.12 -3.68 -22.82
C TYR A 68 0.14 -5.13 -22.37
N ASN A 69 1.36 -5.63 -22.56
CA ASN A 69 1.69 -6.98 -22.11
C ASN A 69 1.77 -7.06 -20.59
N MET A 70 2.35 -6.04 -19.95
CA MET A 70 2.55 -5.98 -18.51
C MET A 70 2.30 -4.56 -17.99
N VAL A 71 1.56 -4.42 -16.90
CA VAL A 71 1.29 -3.15 -16.22
C VAL A 71 1.62 -3.27 -14.75
N HIS A 72 2.18 -2.21 -14.19
CA HIS A 72 2.46 -2.11 -12.76
C HIS A 72 1.42 -1.23 -12.07
N TYR A 73 0.85 -1.75 -11.00
CA TYR A 73 -0.15 -1.10 -10.17
C TYR A 73 0.34 -0.94 -8.73
N THR A 74 -0.02 0.17 -8.13
CA THR A 74 0.17 0.39 -6.70
C THR A 74 -1.16 0.78 -6.09
N PHE A 75 -1.52 0.20 -4.96
CA PHE A 75 -2.72 0.61 -4.22
C PHE A 75 -2.45 0.71 -2.72
N ASP A 76 -3.19 1.59 -2.08
CA ASP A 76 -3.10 1.78 -0.63
C ASP A 76 -4.33 2.51 -0.08
N PHE A 77 -4.66 2.23 1.19
CA PHE A 77 -5.57 3.06 1.97
C PHE A 77 -4.79 4.16 2.67
N SER A 78 -5.20 5.41 2.46
CA SER A 78 -4.64 6.53 3.21
C SER A 78 -5.22 6.59 4.63
N GLN A 79 -4.60 7.38 5.49
CA GLN A 79 -5.21 7.79 6.76
C GLN A 79 -6.53 8.52 6.51
N TYR A 80 -7.45 8.44 7.50
CA TYR A 80 -8.72 9.14 7.44
C TYR A 80 -8.56 10.65 7.24
N LEU A 81 -9.30 11.19 6.28
CA LEU A 81 -9.50 12.61 6.13
C LEU A 81 -10.63 13.04 7.06
N LYS A 82 -10.38 14.04 7.90
CA LYS A 82 -11.39 14.63 8.79
C LYS A 82 -12.01 15.85 8.11
N LEU A 83 -13.33 15.89 8.01
CA LEU A 83 -14.05 17.03 7.46
C LEU A 83 -15.00 17.63 8.51
N PRO A 84 -15.07 18.98 8.65
CA PRO A 84 -14.25 19.95 7.95
C PRO A 84 -12.78 19.93 8.39
N HIS A 85 -11.87 20.17 7.42
CA HIS A 85 -10.44 20.32 7.70
C HIS A 85 -10.09 21.80 7.75
N HIS A 86 -9.53 22.25 8.86
CA HIS A 86 -9.05 23.61 9.05
C HIS A 86 -7.59 23.59 9.48
N SER A 87 -6.78 24.48 8.93
CA SER A 87 -5.37 24.66 9.36
C SER A 87 -5.25 25.13 10.82
N ARG A 88 -6.30 25.80 11.32
CA ARG A 88 -6.50 26.11 12.74
C ARG A 88 -7.94 25.76 13.11
N GLU A 89 -8.12 24.96 14.15
CA GLU A 89 -9.44 24.64 14.67
C GLU A 89 -10.10 25.91 15.22
N LYS A 90 -11.30 26.22 14.70
CA LYS A 90 -12.12 27.32 15.22
C LYS A 90 -12.87 26.83 16.45
N GLY A 91 -13.05 27.70 17.45
CA GLY A 91 -13.69 27.35 18.72
C GLY A 91 -14.99 26.54 18.62
N PRO A 92 -15.95 26.88 17.71
CA PRO A 92 -17.17 26.10 17.54
C PRO A 92 -16.94 24.70 16.95
N THR A 93 -15.91 24.51 16.15
CA THR A 93 -15.62 23.18 15.52
C THR A 93 -14.83 22.25 16.42
N PHE A 94 -14.23 22.75 17.49
CA PHE A 94 -13.48 21.95 18.45
C PHE A 94 -14.35 20.91 19.18
N PHE A 95 -15.63 21.20 19.39
CA PHE A 95 -16.58 20.30 20.07
C PHE A 95 -17.38 19.42 19.13
N ILE A 96 -17.17 19.53 17.81
CA ILE A 96 -17.88 18.74 16.80
C ILE A 96 -17.01 17.56 16.41
N GLN A 97 -17.57 16.34 16.42
CA GLN A 97 -16.88 15.20 15.83
C GLN A 97 -16.78 15.38 14.31
N PRO A 98 -15.56 15.49 13.75
CA PRO A 98 -15.41 15.64 12.31
C PRO A 98 -15.81 14.34 11.62
N ARG A 99 -16.49 14.46 10.48
CA ARG A 99 -16.77 13.33 9.60
C ARG A 99 -15.48 12.72 9.08
N LYS A 100 -15.38 11.41 9.11
CA LYS A 100 -14.22 10.68 8.64
C LYS A 100 -14.48 10.16 7.22
N ILE A 101 -13.60 10.51 6.30
CA ILE A 101 -13.61 9.98 4.94
C ILE A 101 -12.35 9.15 4.76
N GLN A 102 -12.50 7.94 4.25
CA GLN A 102 -11.41 7.08 3.88
C GLN A 102 -11.07 7.27 2.41
N LEU A 103 -9.79 7.27 2.09
CA LEU A 103 -9.30 7.38 0.73
C LEU A 103 -8.59 6.08 0.35
N PHE A 104 -9.07 5.42 -0.69
CA PHE A 104 -8.37 4.32 -1.34
C PHE A 104 -7.76 4.81 -2.64
N GLY A 105 -6.45 4.74 -2.76
CA GLY A 105 -5.70 5.08 -3.95
C GLY A 105 -5.42 3.84 -4.79
N PHE A 106 -5.73 3.90 -6.09
CA PHE A 106 -5.34 2.92 -7.11
C PHE A 106 -4.55 3.64 -8.20
N ARG A 107 -3.29 3.30 -8.33
CA ARG A 107 -2.37 3.95 -9.26
C ARG A 107 -1.92 2.97 -10.33
N ILE A 108 -2.01 3.41 -11.57
CA ILE A 108 -1.35 2.80 -12.72
C ILE A 108 -0.03 3.54 -12.90
N ASP A 109 1.07 2.90 -12.53
CA ASP A 109 2.37 3.55 -12.49
C ASP A 109 2.84 3.96 -13.89
N GLY A 110 3.23 5.23 -13.99
CA GLY A 110 3.58 5.85 -15.27
C GLY A 110 2.40 6.43 -16.05
N TYR A 111 1.15 6.22 -15.61
CA TYR A 111 -0.03 6.71 -16.30
C TYR A 111 -0.91 7.61 -15.44
N ARG A 112 -1.69 7.06 -14.49
CA ARG A 112 -2.69 7.81 -13.71
C ARG A 112 -2.95 7.18 -12.35
N GLN A 113 -3.37 8.03 -11.40
CA GLN A 113 -3.90 7.61 -10.11
C GLN A 113 -5.40 7.90 -10.05
N TYR A 114 -6.15 6.93 -9.53
CA TYR A 114 -7.57 7.02 -9.23
C TYR A 114 -7.76 6.94 -7.72
N ASN A 115 -8.67 7.77 -7.20
CA ASN A 115 -8.91 7.84 -5.78
C ASN A 115 -10.41 7.62 -5.50
N TYR A 116 -10.70 6.66 -4.63
CA TYR A 116 -12.03 6.40 -4.11
C TYR A 116 -12.17 7.11 -2.77
N LEU A 117 -13.18 7.93 -2.64
CA LEU A 117 -13.56 8.56 -1.38
C LEU A 117 -14.70 7.76 -0.78
N LEU A 118 -14.45 7.17 0.38
CA LEU A 118 -15.40 6.31 1.09
C LEU A 118 -15.87 7.04 2.35
N ASP A 119 -17.15 7.29 2.42
CA ASP A 119 -17.78 7.86 3.60
C ASP A 119 -17.79 6.85 4.75
N GLU A 120 -17.75 7.32 5.99
CA GLU A 120 -17.82 6.50 7.19
C GLU A 120 -19.04 5.57 7.24
N ASN A 121 -20.09 5.85 6.46
CA ASN A 121 -21.32 5.04 6.38
C ASN A 121 -21.36 4.09 5.16
N GLN A 122 -20.34 4.10 4.29
CA GLN A 122 -20.37 3.33 3.04
C GLN A 122 -19.71 1.95 3.13
N THR A 123 -18.93 1.70 4.16
CA THR A 123 -18.22 0.43 4.36
C THR A 123 -18.69 -0.29 5.62
N ILE A 124 -20.00 -0.40 5.79
CA ILE A 124 -20.58 -1.10 6.93
C ILE A 124 -20.56 -2.61 6.63
N GLY A 125 -19.84 -3.38 7.45
CA GLY A 125 -19.84 -4.83 7.42
C GLY A 125 -21.17 -5.41 7.92
N GLN A 126 -21.35 -6.72 7.78
CA GLN A 126 -22.55 -7.43 8.26
C GLN A 126 -22.75 -7.30 9.77
N ASP A 127 -21.71 -7.02 10.51
CA ASP A 127 -21.70 -6.78 11.97
C ASP A 127 -22.06 -5.33 12.35
N GLY A 128 -22.40 -4.49 11.38
CA GLY A 128 -22.70 -3.07 11.58
C GLY A 128 -21.48 -2.18 11.86
N GLN A 129 -20.27 -2.74 11.77
CA GLN A 129 -19.01 -1.99 11.95
C GLN A 129 -18.37 -1.62 10.62
N LEU A 130 -17.54 -0.58 10.64
CA LEU A 130 -16.81 -0.16 9.45
C LEU A 130 -15.85 -1.27 9.00
N ALA A 131 -16.11 -1.80 7.80
CA ALA A 131 -15.26 -2.82 7.20
C ALA A 131 -14.04 -2.17 6.54
N HIS A 132 -12.87 -2.37 7.14
CA HIS A 132 -11.57 -1.97 6.59
C HIS A 132 -10.70 -3.19 6.25
N GLY A 133 -11.34 -4.36 6.20
CA GLY A 133 -10.67 -5.63 5.97
C GLY A 133 -10.45 -5.94 4.50
N PRO A 134 -10.06 -7.19 4.21
CA PRO A 134 -9.78 -7.64 2.85
C PRO A 134 -10.96 -7.52 1.89
N ASP A 135 -12.20 -7.61 2.38
CA ASP A 135 -13.40 -7.50 1.53
C ASP A 135 -13.51 -6.10 0.90
N SER A 136 -13.22 -5.04 1.68
CA SER A 136 -13.18 -3.68 1.15
C SER A 136 -12.07 -3.49 0.13
N VAL A 137 -10.87 -4.03 0.40
CA VAL A 137 -9.73 -4.00 -0.53
C VAL A 137 -10.10 -4.72 -1.83
N ILE A 138 -10.64 -5.93 -1.75
CA ILE A 138 -11.02 -6.72 -2.92
C ILE A 138 -12.09 -6.01 -3.74
N SER A 139 -13.13 -5.44 -3.08
CA SER A 139 -14.19 -4.71 -3.76
C SER A 139 -13.67 -3.50 -4.52
N MET A 140 -12.76 -2.72 -3.91
CA MET A 140 -12.15 -1.55 -4.56
C MET A 140 -11.22 -1.96 -5.70
N LEU A 141 -10.44 -3.03 -5.51
CA LEU A 141 -9.55 -3.55 -6.55
C LEU A 141 -10.33 -4.10 -7.74
N ASP A 142 -11.42 -4.85 -7.49
CA ASP A 142 -12.24 -5.40 -8.57
C ASP A 142 -12.88 -4.29 -9.40
N ASP A 143 -13.49 -3.31 -8.74
CA ASP A 143 -14.06 -2.13 -9.41
C ASP A 143 -12.99 -1.33 -10.17
N ALA A 144 -11.80 -1.14 -9.57
CA ALA A 144 -10.70 -0.42 -10.20
C ALA A 144 -10.17 -1.15 -11.45
N PHE A 145 -9.97 -2.45 -11.40
CA PHE A 145 -9.55 -3.24 -12.55
C PHE A 145 -10.59 -3.26 -13.67
N GLU A 146 -11.89 -3.37 -13.33
CA GLU A 146 -12.94 -3.38 -14.34
C GLU A 146 -13.12 -2.00 -15.00
N LYS A 147 -12.98 -0.91 -14.26
CA LYS A 147 -13.17 0.45 -14.78
C LYS A 147 -11.92 1.04 -15.42
N PHE A 148 -10.75 0.79 -14.85
CA PHE A 148 -9.52 1.49 -15.16
C PHE A 148 -8.38 0.57 -15.59
N GLY A 149 -8.53 -0.75 -15.46
CA GLY A 149 -7.54 -1.73 -15.90
C GLY A 149 -7.22 -1.58 -17.39
N MET A 150 -5.98 -1.81 -17.75
CA MET A 150 -5.46 -1.58 -19.11
C MET A 150 -5.65 -2.79 -20.02
N LYS A 151 -6.33 -3.84 -19.53
CA LYS A 151 -6.54 -5.13 -20.24
C LYS A 151 -5.24 -5.84 -20.57
N GLU A 152 -4.28 -5.70 -19.68
CA GLU A 152 -2.97 -6.32 -19.74
C GLU A 152 -3.04 -7.83 -19.51
N ASP A 153 -2.12 -8.58 -20.12
CA ASP A 153 -1.96 -10.00 -19.89
C ASP A 153 -1.31 -10.28 -18.51
N GLU A 154 -0.29 -9.50 -18.17
CA GLU A 154 0.49 -9.65 -16.96
C GLU A 154 0.38 -8.40 -16.08
N CYS A 155 0.17 -8.62 -14.79
CA CYS A 155 -0.02 -7.57 -13.82
C CYS A 155 1.00 -7.71 -12.69
N ARG A 156 1.72 -6.63 -12.39
CA ARG A 156 2.55 -6.49 -11.18
C ARG A 156 1.86 -5.53 -10.24
N ILE A 157 1.72 -5.93 -8.97
CA ILE A 157 0.98 -5.15 -7.98
C ILE A 157 1.85 -4.97 -6.75
N HIS A 158 2.00 -3.71 -6.32
CA HIS A 158 2.58 -3.39 -5.02
C HIS A 158 1.52 -2.85 -4.06
N ALA A 159 1.62 -3.29 -2.80
CA ALA A 159 0.82 -2.78 -1.68
C ALA A 159 1.69 -2.66 -0.43
N ASP A 160 1.17 -2.00 0.59
CA ASP A 160 1.77 -2.04 1.90
C ASP A 160 1.66 -3.44 2.54
N ASN A 161 2.46 -3.71 3.56
CA ASN A 161 2.52 -5.01 4.24
C ASN A 161 1.52 -5.12 5.39
N CYS A 162 0.32 -4.56 5.25
CA CYS A 162 -0.74 -4.61 6.25
C CYS A 162 -1.45 -5.97 6.23
N TYR A 163 -1.28 -6.77 7.30
CA TYR A 163 -1.90 -8.10 7.40
C TYR A 163 -3.43 -8.05 7.37
N GLY A 164 -4.02 -7.06 8.03
CA GLY A 164 -5.47 -6.92 8.11
C GLY A 164 -6.15 -6.55 6.81
N GLN A 165 -5.43 -5.97 5.87
CA GLN A 165 -5.96 -5.44 4.61
C GLN A 165 -5.38 -6.16 3.40
N ASN A 166 -4.06 -6.21 3.27
CA ASN A 166 -3.37 -6.55 2.04
C ASN A 166 -2.69 -7.92 2.08
N LYS A 167 -1.99 -8.24 3.17
CA LYS A 167 -1.21 -9.48 3.31
C LYS A 167 -2.03 -10.62 3.94
N ASN A 168 -3.03 -11.10 3.24
CA ASN A 168 -3.88 -12.17 3.73
C ASN A 168 -4.34 -13.12 2.62
N ARG A 169 -4.88 -14.27 3.03
CA ARG A 169 -5.34 -15.34 2.13
C ARG A 169 -6.48 -14.90 1.20
N TYR A 170 -7.28 -13.94 1.59
CA TYR A 170 -8.44 -13.51 0.80
C TYR A 170 -8.02 -12.69 -0.40
N VAL A 171 -7.11 -11.73 -0.22
CA VAL A 171 -6.54 -10.94 -1.32
C VAL A 171 -5.75 -11.83 -2.28
N LEU A 172 -4.95 -12.78 -1.74
CA LEU A 172 -4.25 -13.79 -2.56
C LEU A 172 -5.25 -14.68 -3.32
N GLY A 173 -6.33 -15.09 -2.68
CA GLY A 173 -7.41 -15.86 -3.30
C GLY A 173 -8.08 -15.09 -4.45
N TYR A 174 -8.33 -13.79 -4.26
CA TYR A 174 -8.86 -12.91 -5.30
C TYR A 174 -7.93 -12.82 -6.51
N PHE A 175 -6.64 -12.61 -6.32
CA PHE A 175 -5.68 -12.59 -7.43
C PHE A 175 -5.57 -13.94 -8.14
N SER A 176 -5.61 -15.04 -7.38
CA SER A 176 -5.66 -16.39 -7.96
C SER A 176 -6.94 -16.60 -8.78
N TRP A 177 -8.07 -16.14 -8.28
CA TRP A 177 -9.34 -16.19 -9.00
C TRP A 177 -9.28 -15.41 -10.33
N ARG A 178 -8.68 -14.21 -10.35
CA ARG A 178 -8.52 -13.43 -11.59
C ARG A 178 -7.66 -14.16 -12.63
N THR A 179 -6.63 -14.90 -12.22
CA THR A 179 -5.82 -15.71 -13.15
C THR A 179 -6.54 -16.96 -13.64
N ILE A 180 -7.23 -17.67 -12.74
CA ILE A 180 -8.03 -18.86 -13.11
C ILE A 180 -9.15 -18.49 -14.09
N THR A 181 -9.79 -17.35 -13.88
CA THR A 181 -10.87 -16.86 -14.76
C THR A 181 -10.35 -16.17 -16.04
N LYS A 182 -9.03 -16.22 -16.29
CA LYS A 182 -8.36 -15.66 -17.47
C LYS A 182 -8.55 -14.15 -17.66
N ARG A 183 -8.76 -13.42 -16.58
CA ARG A 183 -8.79 -11.94 -16.56
C ARG A 183 -7.38 -11.38 -16.67
N HIS A 184 -6.40 -12.12 -16.16
CA HIS A 184 -4.96 -11.92 -16.33
C HIS A 184 -4.29 -13.27 -16.56
N LYS A 185 -3.19 -13.26 -17.27
CA LYS A 185 -2.35 -14.45 -17.51
C LYS A 185 -1.50 -14.77 -16.30
N SER A 186 -0.96 -13.71 -15.69
CA SER A 186 -0.22 -13.79 -14.44
C SER A 186 -0.39 -12.52 -13.61
N ILE A 187 -0.35 -12.68 -12.28
CA ILE A 187 -0.32 -11.57 -11.32
C ILE A 187 0.85 -11.80 -10.36
N THR A 188 1.78 -10.86 -10.33
CA THR A 188 2.87 -10.83 -9.34
C THR A 188 2.53 -9.84 -8.25
N TYR A 189 2.27 -10.33 -7.03
CA TYR A 189 1.91 -9.50 -5.89
C TYR A 189 3.11 -9.31 -4.96
N MET A 190 3.50 -8.07 -4.73
CA MET A 190 4.69 -7.65 -4.01
C MET A 190 4.33 -6.72 -2.88
N MET A 191 5.11 -6.77 -1.80
CA MET A 191 4.91 -5.93 -0.61
C MET A 191 6.25 -5.41 -0.13
N GLN A 192 6.28 -4.15 0.30
CA GLN A 192 7.46 -3.54 0.90
C GLN A 192 7.50 -3.82 2.40
N LEU A 193 8.70 -3.78 2.99
CA LEU A 193 8.85 -3.89 4.44
C LEU A 193 8.13 -2.76 5.17
N PRO A 194 7.39 -3.06 6.25
CA PRO A 194 6.64 -2.06 7.00
C PRO A 194 7.53 -0.91 7.49
N GLY A 195 7.07 0.33 7.30
CA GLY A 195 7.80 1.53 7.67
C GLY A 195 8.95 1.92 6.75
N HIS A 196 9.09 1.26 5.59
CA HIS A 196 10.06 1.59 4.53
C HIS A 196 9.37 1.89 3.18
N THR A 197 8.07 2.15 3.20
CA THR A 197 7.24 2.40 1.99
C THR A 197 7.38 3.82 1.42
N ARG A 198 8.27 4.66 1.99
CA ARG A 198 8.55 6.03 1.53
C ARG A 198 10.03 6.22 1.23
#